data_ec3796c04d10912b4cb56fc4208ae1ad
#
_entry.id   ec3796c04d10912b4cb56fc4208ae1ad
#
_cell.length_a   1.000
_cell.length_b   1.000
_cell.length_c   1.000
_cell.angle_alpha   90.00
_cell.angle_beta   90.00
_cell.angle_gamma   90.00
#
_symmetry.space_group_name_H-M   'P 1'
#
loop_
_entity.id
_entity.type
_entity.pdbx_description
1 polymer ?
#
loop_
_entity_poly.entity_id
_entity_poly.type
_entity_poly.pdbx_seq_one_letter_code
_entity_poly.pdbx_strand_id
1 'polypeptide(L)'
;MKTISIKDIEGIRIGNAQNFTGGTGCTVILSETGMCTGLDVRGGGPASRESELLKPLAAAQSIHAVLLGGGSAFGLDAAGGVMQFLEEKGIGFDVGVTKVPLVCQSDIFDLTVADAHTRPDKAMGYEACKGAYKNNYQDGNFGVGTGATIGKFRGMDYCMKSGIGSYAVQIGELKVGAIVAVNALGDIYDHHSGRIVAGMLNEERSAFADTAKLLYSSYEVHDNKFVGNTTIGAIITNARFDKSQLSKIAGMAHNGYARSIRPVHTSADGDSIYALSVGNIAADCDMVGTLAADVMSEAILSAVKNAESAYGYLAYKDLKFI
;
A
#
# COMPACT_ATOMS: atom_id res chain seq x y z
N MET A 1 22.09 -8.64 -8.94
CA MET A 1 20.67 -8.37 -8.70
C MET A 1 20.02 -7.91 -10.01
N LYS A 2 18.86 -8.47 -10.36
CA LYS A 2 18.11 -8.18 -11.59
C LYS A 2 16.75 -7.59 -11.22
N THR A 3 16.33 -6.48 -11.80
CA THR A 3 14.97 -5.97 -11.70
C THR A 3 14.01 -6.87 -12.49
N ILE A 4 12.89 -7.21 -11.90
CA ILE A 4 11.82 -8.03 -12.47
C ILE A 4 10.47 -7.33 -12.28
N SER A 5 9.42 -7.80 -12.95
CA SER A 5 8.06 -7.38 -12.64
C SER A 5 7.60 -7.98 -11.32
N ILE A 6 6.79 -7.26 -10.56
CA ILE A 6 6.12 -7.83 -9.37
C ILE A 6 5.27 -9.06 -9.74
N LYS A 7 4.76 -9.10 -10.96
CA LYS A 7 3.98 -10.21 -11.52
C LYS A 7 4.81 -11.48 -11.81
N ASP A 8 6.15 -11.37 -11.79
CA ASP A 8 7.06 -12.51 -11.99
C ASP A 8 7.30 -13.29 -10.69
N ILE A 9 6.71 -12.86 -9.56
CA ILE A 9 6.71 -13.62 -8.31
C ILE A 9 5.54 -14.58 -8.36
N GLU A 10 5.84 -15.88 -8.48
CA GLU A 10 4.84 -16.95 -8.57
C GLU A 10 4.11 -17.13 -7.23
N GLY A 11 2.93 -17.77 -7.26
CA GLY A 11 2.12 -18.07 -6.07
C GLY A 11 1.13 -17.00 -5.67
N ILE A 12 1.13 -15.84 -6.37
CA ILE A 12 0.16 -14.76 -6.18
C ILE A 12 -0.49 -14.33 -7.49
N ARG A 13 -1.65 -13.68 -7.35
CA ARG A 13 -2.31 -12.88 -8.38
C ARG A 13 -2.60 -11.50 -7.83
N ILE A 14 -2.46 -10.47 -8.65
CA ILE A 14 -2.67 -9.08 -8.24
C ILE A 14 -3.67 -8.44 -9.20
N GLY A 15 -4.69 -7.76 -8.66
CA GLY A 15 -5.70 -7.12 -9.48
C GLY A 15 -6.20 -5.81 -8.90
N ASN A 16 -6.54 -4.90 -9.79
CA ASN A 16 -7.08 -3.58 -9.50
C ASN A 16 -8.57 -3.51 -9.86
N ALA A 17 -9.35 -2.83 -9.01
CA ALA A 17 -10.68 -2.32 -9.35
C ALA A 17 -10.81 -0.89 -8.81
N GLN A 18 -11.44 -0.01 -9.59
CA GLN A 18 -11.55 1.40 -9.24
C GLN A 18 -12.80 2.05 -9.83
N ASN A 19 -13.19 3.15 -9.21
CA ASN A 19 -14.17 4.09 -9.73
C ASN A 19 -13.49 5.44 -9.98
N PHE A 20 -13.16 5.73 -11.23
CA PHE A 20 -12.50 6.98 -11.60
C PHE A 20 -13.37 8.22 -11.35
N THR A 21 -14.68 8.12 -11.46
CA THR A 21 -15.59 9.24 -11.16
C THR A 21 -15.63 9.54 -9.67
N GLY A 22 -15.65 8.50 -8.84
CA GLY A 22 -15.65 8.62 -7.39
C GLY A 22 -14.29 8.87 -6.76
N GLY A 23 -13.19 8.68 -7.51
CA GLY A 23 -11.83 8.94 -7.04
C GLY A 23 -11.32 7.93 -6.02
N THR A 24 -11.72 6.66 -6.11
CA THR A 24 -11.35 5.60 -5.16
C THR A 24 -11.22 4.24 -5.83
N GLY A 25 -10.65 3.26 -5.13
CA GLY A 25 -10.48 1.91 -5.63
C GLY A 25 -9.83 0.96 -4.63
N CYS A 26 -9.61 -0.27 -5.05
CA CYS A 26 -8.90 -1.27 -4.26
C CYS A 26 -8.00 -2.16 -5.12
N THR A 27 -6.95 -2.69 -4.49
CA THR A 27 -6.00 -3.62 -5.10
C THR A 27 -5.93 -4.87 -4.25
N VAL A 28 -6.19 -6.04 -4.83
CA VAL A 28 -6.10 -7.34 -4.17
C VAL A 28 -4.80 -8.04 -4.52
N ILE A 29 -4.16 -8.63 -3.52
CA ILE A 29 -3.06 -9.60 -3.65
C ILE A 29 -3.61 -10.90 -3.09
N LEU A 30 -3.80 -11.91 -3.92
CA LEU A 30 -4.40 -13.18 -3.52
C LEU A 30 -3.50 -14.38 -3.84
N SER A 31 -3.61 -15.43 -3.03
CA SER A 31 -2.97 -16.73 -3.23
C SER A 31 -4.02 -17.84 -3.15
N GLU A 32 -4.08 -18.70 -4.15
CA GLU A 32 -5.02 -19.82 -4.20
C GLU A 32 -4.68 -20.91 -3.18
N THR A 33 -3.40 -21.04 -2.84
CA THR A 33 -2.90 -22.05 -1.88
C THR A 33 -2.74 -21.49 -0.46
N GLY A 34 -2.98 -20.19 -0.28
CA GLY A 34 -2.67 -19.47 0.95
C GLY A 34 -1.21 -19.00 1.01
N MET A 35 -0.96 -18.01 1.84
CA MET A 35 0.36 -17.40 2.05
C MET A 35 0.57 -17.10 3.53
N CYS A 36 1.72 -17.50 4.07
CA CYS A 36 2.11 -17.07 5.41
C CYS A 36 2.35 -15.57 5.42
N THR A 37 1.80 -14.87 6.41
CA THR A 37 1.80 -13.40 6.39
C THR A 37 2.12 -12.82 7.77
N GLY A 38 2.98 -11.83 7.81
CA GLY A 38 3.23 -10.96 8.96
C GLY A 38 2.76 -9.53 8.68
N LEU A 39 2.63 -8.73 9.73
CA LEU A 39 2.18 -7.33 9.66
C LEU A 39 2.97 -6.50 10.68
N ASP A 40 3.33 -5.28 10.29
CA ASP A 40 3.79 -4.22 11.19
C ASP A 40 2.97 -2.95 10.92
N VAL A 41 2.41 -2.35 11.99
CA VAL A 41 1.60 -1.13 11.95
C VAL A 41 2.31 -0.05 12.74
N ARG A 42 2.59 1.11 12.11
CA ARG A 42 3.31 2.22 12.74
C ARG A 42 2.55 3.53 12.76
N GLY A 43 1.50 3.66 11.96
CA GLY A 43 0.62 4.83 12.01
C GLY A 43 -0.29 4.83 13.23
N GLY A 44 -0.70 6.02 13.71
CA GLY A 44 -1.58 6.18 14.87
C GLY A 44 -3.07 5.95 14.61
N GLY A 45 -3.51 5.92 13.33
CA GLY A 45 -4.92 5.80 12.93
C GLY A 45 -5.17 4.77 11.81
N PRO A 46 -4.79 3.48 11.99
CA PRO A 46 -4.98 2.48 10.93
C PRO A 46 -6.46 2.11 10.76
N ALA A 47 -6.91 2.04 9.49
CA ALA A 47 -8.14 1.33 9.13
C ALA A 47 -7.76 -0.07 8.67
N SER A 48 -8.13 -1.12 9.42
CA SER A 48 -7.72 -2.48 9.14
C SER A 48 -8.77 -3.53 9.50
N ARG A 49 -8.72 -4.67 8.83
CA ARG A 49 -9.58 -5.84 9.04
C ARG A 49 -8.74 -7.10 9.17
N GLU A 50 -9.12 -7.98 10.11
CA GLU A 50 -8.55 -9.33 10.36
C GLU A 50 -7.04 -9.33 10.66
N SER A 51 -6.47 -8.21 11.09
CA SER A 51 -5.04 -8.08 11.44
C SER A 51 -4.62 -8.99 12.61
N GLU A 52 -5.56 -9.35 13.50
CA GLU A 52 -5.28 -10.24 14.62
C GLU A 52 -4.87 -11.68 14.17
N LEU A 53 -5.34 -12.13 13.00
CA LEU A 53 -4.93 -13.42 12.43
C LEU A 53 -3.41 -13.50 12.16
N LEU A 54 -2.76 -12.37 11.96
CA LEU A 54 -1.35 -12.28 11.59
C LEU A 54 -0.41 -12.32 12.79
N LYS A 55 -0.94 -12.22 14.02
CA LYS A 55 -0.13 -12.36 15.23
C LYS A 55 0.44 -13.79 15.33
N PRO A 56 1.69 -13.95 15.80
CA PRO A 56 2.33 -15.27 15.94
C PRO A 56 1.52 -16.27 16.77
N LEU A 57 0.74 -15.77 17.75
CA LEU A 57 -0.10 -16.61 18.62
C LEU A 57 -1.41 -17.07 17.98
N ALA A 58 -1.83 -16.48 16.86
CA ALA A 58 -3.07 -16.89 16.19
C ALA A 58 -2.89 -18.25 15.48
N ALA A 59 -3.92 -19.09 15.52
CA ALA A 59 -3.85 -20.46 15.01
C ALA A 59 -3.68 -20.55 13.49
N ALA A 60 -4.32 -19.65 12.71
CA ALA A 60 -4.21 -19.63 11.26
C ALA A 60 -2.76 -19.39 10.83
N GLN A 61 -2.17 -20.29 10.04
CA GLN A 61 -0.77 -20.16 9.58
C GLN A 61 -0.65 -19.47 8.22
N SER A 62 -1.76 -19.33 7.50
CA SER A 62 -1.81 -18.65 6.20
C SER A 62 -3.12 -17.91 6.02
N ILE A 63 -3.11 -16.91 5.17
CA ILE A 63 -4.30 -16.19 4.68
C ILE A 63 -4.38 -16.32 3.17
N HIS A 64 -5.53 -15.97 2.57
CA HIS A 64 -5.77 -16.19 1.15
C HIS A 64 -5.70 -14.88 0.34
N ALA A 65 -5.90 -13.72 0.99
CA ALA A 65 -5.73 -12.43 0.33
C ALA A 65 -5.36 -11.32 1.32
N VAL A 66 -4.64 -10.31 0.79
CA VAL A 66 -4.51 -8.97 1.35
C VAL A 66 -5.18 -8.01 0.39
N LEU A 67 -6.06 -7.16 0.89
CA LEU A 67 -6.69 -6.08 0.14
C LEU A 67 -6.13 -4.73 0.63
N LEU A 68 -5.66 -3.92 -0.30
CA LEU A 68 -5.31 -2.53 -0.08
C LEU A 68 -6.43 -1.68 -0.68
N GLY A 69 -7.15 -0.90 0.12
CA GLY A 69 -8.34 -0.18 -0.30
C GLY A 69 -8.29 1.31 -0.03
N GLY A 70 -9.20 2.05 -0.68
CA GLY A 70 -9.59 3.41 -0.34
C GLY A 70 -10.82 3.44 0.56
N GLY A 71 -11.41 4.63 0.75
CA GLY A 71 -12.67 4.79 1.49
C GLY A 71 -12.54 4.83 3.02
N SER A 72 -11.29 4.86 3.55
CA SER A 72 -11.08 4.78 5.00
C SER A 72 -11.76 3.54 5.59
N ALA A 73 -12.19 3.57 6.85
CA ALA A 73 -12.85 2.43 7.48
C ALA A 73 -14.14 1.94 6.78
N PHE A 74 -14.78 2.78 5.95
CA PHE A 74 -15.91 2.35 5.14
C PHE A 74 -15.52 1.35 4.05
N GLY A 75 -14.30 1.50 3.47
CA GLY A 75 -13.79 0.62 2.41
C GLY A 75 -13.52 -0.81 2.87
N LEU A 76 -13.44 -1.06 4.20
CA LEU A 76 -13.26 -2.40 4.76
C LEU A 76 -14.38 -3.39 4.37
N ASP A 77 -15.49 -2.91 3.83
CA ASP A 77 -16.56 -3.76 3.28
C ASP A 77 -16.12 -4.53 2.02
N ALA A 78 -15.15 -4.02 1.27
CA ALA A 78 -14.67 -4.63 0.04
C ALA A 78 -14.10 -6.06 0.24
N ALA A 79 -13.50 -6.34 1.40
CA ALA A 79 -13.03 -7.69 1.73
C ALA A 79 -14.15 -8.74 1.69
N GLY A 80 -15.40 -8.35 1.95
CA GLY A 80 -16.56 -9.26 1.81
C GLY A 80 -16.74 -9.78 0.39
N GLY A 81 -16.46 -8.95 -0.62
CA GLY A 81 -16.49 -9.35 -2.04
C GLY A 81 -15.32 -10.27 -2.41
N VAL A 82 -14.12 -10.02 -1.84
CA VAL A 82 -12.96 -10.91 -2.00
C VAL A 82 -13.27 -12.29 -1.40
N MET A 83 -13.88 -12.33 -0.20
CA MET A 83 -14.30 -13.58 0.44
C MET A 83 -15.29 -14.34 -0.44
N GLN A 84 -16.34 -13.67 -0.94
CA GLN A 84 -17.33 -14.28 -1.83
C GLN A 84 -16.64 -14.89 -3.06
N PHE A 85 -15.78 -14.15 -3.75
CA PHE A 85 -15.10 -14.63 -4.95
C PHE A 85 -14.24 -15.89 -4.67
N LEU A 86 -13.50 -15.89 -3.55
CA LEU A 86 -12.64 -17.02 -3.18
C LEU A 86 -13.47 -18.24 -2.75
N GLU A 87 -14.56 -18.06 -2.01
CA GLU A 87 -15.49 -19.14 -1.63
C GLU A 87 -16.09 -19.80 -2.87
N GLU A 88 -16.58 -19.03 -3.86
CA GLU A 88 -17.10 -19.55 -5.13
C GLU A 88 -16.07 -20.40 -5.90
N LYS A 89 -14.77 -20.14 -5.68
CA LYS A 89 -13.67 -20.94 -6.24
C LYS A 89 -13.22 -22.10 -5.35
N GLY A 90 -13.85 -22.30 -4.21
CA GLY A 90 -13.46 -23.34 -3.25
C GLY A 90 -12.11 -23.06 -2.57
N ILE A 91 -11.70 -21.78 -2.48
CA ILE A 91 -10.46 -21.33 -1.83
C ILE A 91 -10.79 -20.80 -0.45
N GLY A 92 -10.14 -21.31 0.61
CA GLY A 92 -10.39 -20.89 1.98
C GLY A 92 -9.92 -21.92 2.99
N PHE A 93 -10.00 -21.57 4.27
CA PHE A 93 -9.79 -22.47 5.39
C PHE A 93 -10.98 -23.44 5.48
N ASP A 94 -10.70 -24.73 5.45
CA ASP A 94 -11.72 -25.78 5.46
C ASP A 94 -12.31 -25.95 6.89
N VAL A 95 -13.60 -25.68 7.02
CA VAL A 95 -14.34 -25.86 8.28
C VAL A 95 -15.34 -27.03 8.21
N GLY A 96 -15.21 -27.92 7.20
CA GLY A 96 -16.00 -29.13 7.00
C GLY A 96 -17.32 -28.88 6.24
N VAL A 97 -18.01 -27.80 6.51
CA VAL A 97 -19.30 -27.43 5.85
C VAL A 97 -19.11 -26.46 4.67
N THR A 98 -18.04 -25.67 4.68
CA THR A 98 -17.61 -24.77 3.62
C THR A 98 -16.13 -24.44 3.80
N LYS A 99 -15.59 -23.65 2.86
CA LYS A 99 -14.27 -23.03 3.01
C LYS A 99 -14.43 -21.55 3.34
N VAL A 100 -13.77 -21.08 4.40
CA VAL A 100 -13.78 -19.69 4.83
C VAL A 100 -12.51 -19.00 4.34
N PRO A 101 -12.59 -18.09 3.35
CA PRO A 101 -11.44 -17.32 2.92
C PRO A 101 -10.98 -16.38 4.03
N LEU A 102 -9.70 -16.42 4.37
CA LEU A 102 -9.09 -15.51 5.33
C LEU A 102 -8.52 -14.32 4.57
N VAL A 103 -9.13 -13.13 4.76
CA VAL A 103 -8.82 -11.91 4.00
C VAL A 103 -8.51 -10.78 4.95
N CYS A 104 -7.25 -10.31 4.94
CA CYS A 104 -6.83 -9.12 5.65
C CYS A 104 -6.96 -7.89 4.75
N GLN A 105 -7.24 -6.72 5.35
CA GLN A 105 -7.38 -5.47 4.61
C GLN A 105 -6.81 -4.30 5.39
N SER A 106 -6.22 -3.33 4.68
CA SER A 106 -5.91 -1.98 5.17
C SER A 106 -6.33 -0.95 4.12
N ASP A 107 -6.84 0.21 4.59
CA ASP A 107 -7.39 1.24 3.73
C ASP A 107 -6.72 2.60 3.93
N ILE A 108 -6.52 3.33 2.80
CA ILE A 108 -6.15 4.73 2.80
C ILE A 108 -7.40 5.61 2.98
N PHE A 109 -7.19 6.84 3.42
CA PHE A 109 -8.22 7.87 3.47
C PHE A 109 -8.17 8.70 2.18
N ASP A 110 -9.14 8.50 1.29
CA ASP A 110 -9.29 9.22 0.03
C ASP A 110 -10.65 9.93 -0.12
N LEU A 111 -11.42 10.01 0.96
CA LEU A 111 -12.78 10.59 0.98
C LEU A 111 -12.85 12.07 0.58
N THR A 112 -11.71 12.76 0.55
CA THR A 112 -11.60 14.19 0.17
C THR A 112 -11.25 14.40 -1.30
N VAL A 113 -11.08 13.32 -2.10
CA VAL A 113 -10.51 13.45 -3.45
C VAL A 113 -11.56 13.78 -4.51
N ALA A 114 -12.69 13.09 -4.52
CA ALA A 114 -13.78 13.36 -5.45
C ALA A 114 -15.14 13.24 -4.75
N ASP A 115 -15.70 12.02 -4.66
CA ASP A 115 -16.99 11.80 -4.00
C ASP A 115 -16.82 10.95 -2.73
N ALA A 116 -17.04 11.57 -1.58
CA ALA A 116 -16.93 10.92 -0.26
C ALA A 116 -17.94 9.77 -0.04
N HIS A 117 -18.98 9.65 -0.86
CA HIS A 117 -19.98 8.60 -0.76
C HIS A 117 -19.68 7.42 -1.69
N THR A 118 -18.81 7.57 -2.67
CA THR A 118 -18.28 6.48 -3.50
C THR A 118 -17.08 5.85 -2.79
N ARG A 119 -17.22 4.59 -2.41
CA ARG A 119 -16.21 3.88 -1.59
C ARG A 119 -16.07 2.45 -2.09
N PRO A 120 -14.92 1.80 -1.90
CA PRO A 120 -14.81 0.38 -2.15
C PRO A 120 -15.84 -0.41 -1.33
N ASP A 121 -16.61 -1.24 -2.01
CA ASP A 121 -17.65 -2.11 -1.47
C ASP A 121 -17.41 -3.56 -1.89
N LYS A 122 -18.32 -4.46 -1.52
CA LYS A 122 -18.26 -5.88 -1.90
C LYS A 122 -18.17 -6.08 -3.41
N ALA A 123 -18.91 -5.30 -4.20
CA ALA A 123 -18.86 -5.42 -5.66
C ALA A 123 -17.49 -5.06 -6.20
N MET A 124 -16.86 -3.98 -5.69
CA MET A 124 -15.53 -3.58 -6.11
C MET A 124 -14.46 -4.59 -5.68
N GLY A 125 -14.52 -5.14 -4.46
CA GLY A 125 -13.61 -6.19 -4.00
C GLY A 125 -13.69 -7.46 -4.86
N TYR A 126 -14.91 -7.86 -5.24
CA TYR A 126 -15.14 -8.98 -6.16
C TYR A 126 -14.54 -8.71 -7.55
N GLU A 127 -14.74 -7.51 -8.12
CA GLU A 127 -14.16 -7.12 -9.41
C GLU A 127 -12.63 -7.04 -9.37
N ALA A 128 -12.02 -6.62 -8.24
CA ALA A 128 -10.57 -6.67 -8.08
C ALA A 128 -10.03 -8.11 -8.21
N CYS A 129 -10.72 -9.10 -7.64
CA CYS A 129 -10.37 -10.50 -7.81
C CYS A 129 -10.49 -10.96 -9.28
N LYS A 130 -11.55 -10.58 -9.99
CA LYS A 130 -11.68 -10.83 -11.44
C LYS A 130 -10.53 -10.19 -12.22
N GLY A 131 -10.14 -8.97 -11.82
CA GLY A 131 -8.97 -8.27 -12.35
C GLY A 131 -7.67 -9.04 -12.14
N ALA A 132 -7.48 -9.62 -10.95
CA ALA A 132 -6.32 -10.44 -10.61
C ALA A 132 -6.19 -11.68 -11.52
N TYR A 133 -7.30 -12.33 -11.84
CA TYR A 133 -7.29 -13.45 -12.79
C TYR A 133 -7.04 -13.01 -14.24
N LYS A 134 -7.25 -11.75 -14.58
CA LYS A 134 -6.91 -11.14 -15.87
C LYS A 134 -5.53 -10.48 -15.89
N ASN A 135 -4.80 -10.54 -14.77
CA ASN A 135 -3.49 -9.91 -14.60
C ASN A 135 -3.48 -8.39 -14.91
N ASN A 136 -4.53 -7.68 -14.45
CA ASN A 136 -4.78 -6.28 -14.79
C ASN A 136 -4.05 -5.26 -13.90
N TYR A 137 -3.19 -5.70 -12.96
CA TYR A 137 -2.44 -4.80 -12.10
C TYR A 137 -1.59 -3.81 -12.91
N GLN A 138 -1.67 -2.54 -12.53
CA GLN A 138 -0.87 -1.43 -13.07
C GLN A 138 -0.52 -0.46 -11.95
N ASP A 139 0.66 0.18 -12.05
CA ASP A 139 1.10 1.28 -11.19
C ASP A 139 0.39 2.60 -11.56
N GLY A 140 0.38 3.58 -10.67
CA GLY A 140 -0.21 4.91 -10.86
C GLY A 140 -1.64 5.03 -10.33
N ASN A 141 -2.54 5.63 -11.12
CA ASN A 141 -3.92 5.94 -10.70
C ASN A 141 -4.88 4.74 -10.78
N PHE A 142 -4.42 3.54 -10.49
CA PHE A 142 -5.22 2.32 -10.57
C PHE A 142 -5.46 1.71 -9.19
N GLY A 143 -6.55 0.96 -9.04
CA GLY A 143 -6.91 0.32 -7.78
C GLY A 143 -6.95 1.32 -6.63
N VAL A 144 -6.32 0.98 -5.51
CA VAL A 144 -6.20 1.87 -4.34
C VAL A 144 -5.45 3.17 -4.66
N GLY A 145 -4.58 3.20 -5.68
CA GLY A 145 -3.86 4.40 -6.11
C GLY A 145 -4.75 5.49 -6.73
N THR A 146 -6.00 5.17 -7.08
CA THR A 146 -6.93 6.11 -7.73
C THR A 146 -7.16 7.36 -6.89
N GLY A 147 -7.40 7.22 -5.59
CA GLY A 147 -7.63 8.34 -4.67
C GLY A 147 -6.40 8.81 -3.89
N ALA A 148 -5.22 8.24 -4.14
CA ALA A 148 -4.02 8.57 -3.36
C ALA A 148 -3.47 9.97 -3.63
N THR A 149 -3.12 10.71 -2.55
CA THR A 149 -2.55 12.08 -2.57
C THR A 149 -1.45 12.24 -1.53
N ILE A 150 -0.55 13.19 -1.69
CA ILE A 150 0.61 13.43 -0.81
C ILE A 150 0.82 14.91 -0.52
N GLY A 151 1.57 15.23 0.55
CA GLY A 151 1.90 16.61 0.89
C GLY A 151 0.71 17.40 1.41
N LYS A 152 -0.06 16.85 2.36
CA LYS A 152 -1.37 17.37 2.79
C LYS A 152 -1.33 18.27 4.03
N PHE A 153 -0.16 18.63 4.53
CA PHE A 153 0.00 19.35 5.80
C PHE A 153 -0.75 20.69 5.88
N ARG A 154 -0.85 21.42 4.77
CA ARG A 154 -1.62 22.67 4.64
C ARG A 154 -3.02 22.49 4.03
N GLY A 155 -3.49 21.25 3.90
CA GLY A 155 -4.78 20.93 3.29
C GLY A 155 -4.67 20.48 1.84
N MET A 156 -5.83 20.15 1.27
CA MET A 156 -5.90 19.51 -0.05
C MET A 156 -5.52 20.44 -1.22
N ASP A 157 -5.62 21.76 -1.06
CA ASP A 157 -5.30 22.72 -2.13
C ASP A 157 -3.82 22.73 -2.53
N TYR A 158 -2.94 22.27 -1.64
CA TYR A 158 -1.50 22.26 -1.84
C TYR A 158 -0.93 20.85 -2.10
N CYS A 159 -1.77 19.83 -2.04
CA CYS A 159 -1.31 18.44 -2.21
C CYS A 159 -1.08 18.10 -3.69
N MET A 160 -0.35 17.00 -3.90
CA MET A 160 -0.14 16.41 -5.21
C MET A 160 -0.87 15.07 -5.35
N LYS A 161 -1.19 14.71 -6.60
CA LYS A 161 -1.65 13.37 -6.95
C LYS A 161 -0.52 12.36 -6.77
N SER A 162 -0.84 11.25 -6.17
CA SER A 162 0.02 10.09 -5.99
C SER A 162 -0.66 8.85 -6.57
N GLY A 163 -0.19 7.65 -6.24
CA GLY A 163 -0.71 6.42 -6.81
C GLY A 163 -0.35 5.18 -6.01
N ILE A 164 -0.53 4.04 -6.64
CA ILE A 164 0.06 2.76 -6.25
C ILE A 164 1.33 2.54 -7.08
N GLY A 165 2.35 1.93 -6.47
CA GLY A 165 3.59 1.59 -7.16
C GLY A 165 4.11 0.24 -6.74
N SER A 166 4.93 -0.35 -7.62
CA SER A 166 5.58 -1.62 -7.36
C SER A 166 7.03 -1.62 -7.83
N TYR A 167 7.84 -2.44 -7.18
CA TYR A 167 9.20 -2.73 -7.59
C TYR A 167 9.62 -4.11 -7.09
N ALA A 168 10.31 -4.89 -7.92
CA ALA A 168 10.75 -6.22 -7.53
C ALA A 168 12.13 -6.55 -8.11
N VAL A 169 12.86 -7.39 -7.39
CA VAL A 169 14.20 -7.85 -7.77
C VAL A 169 14.35 -9.35 -7.60
N GLN A 170 15.32 -9.90 -8.34
CA GLN A 170 15.73 -11.30 -8.24
C GLN A 170 17.23 -11.40 -7.97
N ILE A 171 17.60 -12.26 -7.02
CA ILE A 171 18.98 -12.65 -6.67
C ILE A 171 19.06 -14.18 -6.68
N GLY A 172 19.71 -14.77 -7.68
CA GLY A 172 19.62 -16.23 -7.89
C GLY A 172 18.16 -16.65 -8.10
N GLU A 173 17.67 -17.55 -7.26
CA GLU A 173 16.25 -17.97 -7.27
C GLU A 173 15.35 -17.15 -6.36
N LEU A 174 15.93 -16.37 -5.44
CA LEU A 174 15.18 -15.52 -4.53
C LEU A 174 14.58 -14.32 -5.26
N LYS A 175 13.28 -14.09 -5.06
CA LYS A 175 12.54 -12.93 -5.54
C LYS A 175 11.96 -12.16 -4.36
N VAL A 176 12.13 -10.84 -4.36
CA VAL A 176 11.56 -9.94 -3.35
C VAL A 176 11.00 -8.72 -4.07
N GLY A 177 9.77 -8.37 -3.76
CA GLY A 177 9.10 -7.20 -4.32
C GLY A 177 8.25 -6.47 -3.30
N ALA A 178 7.92 -5.24 -3.64
CA ALA A 178 7.03 -4.38 -2.87
C ALA A 178 5.89 -3.84 -3.74
N ILE A 179 4.73 -3.68 -3.14
CA ILE A 179 3.59 -2.91 -3.66
C ILE A 179 3.21 -1.92 -2.57
N VAL A 180 2.97 -0.66 -2.93
CA VAL A 180 2.62 0.38 -1.97
C VAL A 180 1.65 1.41 -2.56
N ALA A 181 0.59 1.73 -1.82
CA ALA A 181 -0.27 2.88 -2.07
C ALA A 181 0.20 4.05 -1.20
N VAL A 182 0.62 5.13 -1.83
CA VAL A 182 1.27 6.27 -1.17
C VAL A 182 0.27 7.40 -1.01
N ASN A 183 -0.33 7.52 0.18
CA ASN A 183 -1.30 8.57 0.53
C ASN A 183 -0.83 9.37 1.75
N ALA A 184 0.43 9.78 1.75
CA ALA A 184 1.16 10.31 2.89
C ALA A 184 0.80 11.76 3.27
N LEU A 185 0.97 12.11 4.55
CA LEU A 185 1.02 13.50 5.02
C LEU A 185 2.24 14.22 4.43
N GLY A 186 3.37 13.56 4.45
CA GLY A 186 4.68 14.09 4.10
C GLY A 186 4.96 14.16 2.60
N ASP A 187 6.14 14.69 2.31
CA ASP A 187 6.73 14.78 0.98
C ASP A 187 7.50 13.50 0.65
N ILE A 188 7.62 13.19 -0.63
CA ILE A 188 8.35 12.04 -1.15
C ILE A 188 9.75 12.48 -1.57
N TYR A 189 10.74 11.78 -1.02
CA TYR A 189 12.15 11.99 -1.31
C TYR A 189 12.70 10.85 -2.16
N ASP A 190 13.47 11.20 -3.15
CA ASP A 190 14.33 10.22 -3.83
C ASP A 190 15.45 9.82 -2.85
N HIS A 191 15.43 8.58 -2.41
CA HIS A 191 16.40 8.05 -1.43
C HIS A 191 17.84 7.98 -1.96
N HIS A 192 18.05 8.04 -3.28
CA HIS A 192 19.39 8.09 -3.87
C HIS A 192 19.98 9.49 -3.83
N SER A 193 19.19 10.51 -4.16
CA SER A 193 19.65 11.91 -4.23
C SER A 193 19.36 12.73 -2.97
N GLY A 194 18.44 12.27 -2.12
CA GLY A 194 17.96 13.01 -0.95
C GLY A 194 17.09 14.23 -1.28
N ARG A 195 16.63 14.37 -2.53
CA ARG A 195 15.81 15.50 -2.97
C ARG A 195 14.32 15.16 -2.93
N ILE A 196 13.48 16.18 -2.68
CA ILE A 196 12.03 16.05 -2.82
C ILE A 196 11.72 15.87 -4.32
N VAL A 197 10.91 14.86 -4.64
CA VAL A 197 10.42 14.57 -5.99
C VAL A 197 8.93 14.82 -6.14
N ALA A 198 8.16 14.72 -5.06
CA ALA A 198 6.74 15.04 -5.03
C ALA A 198 6.33 15.37 -3.59
N GLY A 199 5.33 16.22 -3.38
CA GLY A 199 4.92 16.63 -2.04
C GLY A 199 4.10 17.90 -2.02
N MET A 200 4.09 18.57 -0.88
CA MET A 200 3.32 19.82 -0.73
C MET A 200 3.87 20.92 -1.60
N LEU A 201 3.01 21.55 -2.38
CA LEU A 201 3.34 22.68 -3.23
C LEU A 201 3.28 24.00 -2.45
N ASN A 202 4.08 25.00 -2.89
CA ASN A 202 3.91 26.38 -2.45
C ASN A 202 2.62 27.01 -3.03
N GLU A 203 2.29 28.24 -2.62
CA GLU A 203 1.07 28.93 -3.04
C GLU A 203 1.00 29.14 -4.56
N GLU A 204 2.13 29.42 -5.19
CA GLU A 204 2.24 29.63 -6.65
C GLU A 204 2.32 28.31 -7.43
N ARG A 205 2.36 27.15 -6.74
CA ARG A 205 2.57 25.81 -7.34
C ARG A 205 3.81 25.71 -8.22
N SER A 206 4.85 26.48 -7.89
CA SER A 206 6.11 26.62 -8.64
C SER A 206 7.31 25.97 -7.96
N ALA A 207 7.12 25.43 -6.72
CA ALA A 207 8.13 24.76 -5.93
C ALA A 207 7.49 23.88 -4.85
N PHE A 208 8.31 23.00 -4.24
CA PHE A 208 7.90 22.26 -3.03
C PHE A 208 8.06 23.15 -1.78
N ALA A 209 7.10 23.06 -0.86
CA ALA A 209 7.07 23.84 0.37
C ALA A 209 7.81 23.21 1.56
N ASP A 210 8.29 21.96 1.44
CA ASP A 210 8.98 21.18 2.47
C ASP A 210 8.14 21.00 3.77
N THR A 211 7.30 19.99 3.77
CA THR A 211 6.35 19.67 4.85
C THR A 211 7.03 19.57 6.22
N ALA A 212 8.23 18.98 6.30
CA ALA A 212 8.93 18.82 7.58
C ALA A 212 9.37 20.16 8.18
N LYS A 213 9.88 21.09 7.35
CA LYS A 213 10.24 22.44 7.81
C LYS A 213 9.04 23.22 8.30
N LEU A 214 7.91 23.12 7.58
CA LEU A 214 6.68 23.79 8.00
C LEU A 214 6.10 23.19 9.28
N LEU A 215 6.18 21.89 9.46
CA LEU A 215 5.80 21.24 10.72
C LEU A 215 6.61 21.78 11.91
N TYR A 216 7.93 21.98 11.74
CA TYR A 216 8.76 22.55 12.80
C TYR A 216 8.44 24.02 13.09
N SER A 217 8.11 24.83 12.06
CA SER A 217 7.73 26.22 12.26
C SER A 217 6.34 26.42 12.89
N SER A 218 5.51 25.36 12.93
CA SER A 218 4.19 25.40 13.55
C SER A 218 4.14 24.86 14.98
N TYR A 219 5.27 24.89 15.72
CA TYR A 219 5.36 24.29 17.06
C TYR A 219 4.40 24.89 18.09
N GLU A 220 3.99 26.17 17.93
CA GLU A 220 3.03 26.85 18.81
C GLU A 220 1.56 26.60 18.42
N VAL A 221 1.29 26.00 17.27
CA VAL A 221 -0.07 25.76 16.77
C VAL A 221 -0.48 24.33 17.10
N HIS A 222 -1.44 24.19 18.02
CA HIS A 222 -1.96 22.89 18.47
C HIS A 222 -3.24 22.48 17.71
N ASP A 223 -3.31 22.70 16.40
CA ASP A 223 -4.46 22.31 15.60
C ASP A 223 -4.55 20.78 15.47
N ASN A 224 -5.79 20.27 15.47
CA ASN A 224 -6.04 18.85 15.20
C ASN A 224 -5.70 18.53 13.74
N LYS A 225 -4.52 17.93 13.52
CA LYS A 225 -3.98 17.57 12.20
C LYS A 225 -4.56 16.25 11.65
N PHE A 226 -5.72 15.81 12.18
CA PHE A 226 -6.38 14.60 11.70
C PHE A 226 -6.94 14.85 10.30
N VAL A 227 -6.05 14.86 9.32
CA VAL A 227 -6.39 14.82 7.90
C VAL A 227 -5.92 13.47 7.42
N GLY A 228 -6.84 12.54 7.16
CA GLY A 228 -6.60 11.14 6.85
C GLY A 228 -5.43 10.89 5.90
N ASN A 229 -4.32 10.47 6.46
CA ASN A 229 -3.11 10.11 5.74
C ASN A 229 -2.82 8.64 6.00
N THR A 230 -2.25 7.96 5.05
CA THR A 230 -1.98 6.52 5.22
C THR A 230 -1.11 6.03 4.07
N THR A 231 0.01 5.40 4.37
CA THR A 231 0.76 4.63 3.38
C THR A 231 0.65 3.16 3.72
N ILE A 232 0.05 2.38 2.84
CA ILE A 232 -0.15 0.95 3.04
C ILE A 232 0.56 0.15 1.95
N GLY A 233 1.23 -0.94 2.34
CA GLY A 233 1.98 -1.73 1.39
C GLY A 233 2.13 -3.19 1.76
N ALA A 234 2.69 -3.94 0.83
CA ALA A 234 3.03 -5.34 1.01
C ALA A 234 4.42 -5.64 0.45
N ILE A 235 5.22 -6.38 1.20
CA ILE A 235 6.41 -7.08 0.73
C ILE A 235 6.00 -8.49 0.33
N ILE A 236 6.46 -8.96 -0.81
CA ILE A 236 6.15 -10.26 -1.37
C ILE A 236 7.46 -10.98 -1.67
N THR A 237 7.61 -12.19 -1.16
CA THR A 237 8.81 -12.99 -1.42
C THR A 237 8.47 -14.46 -1.66
N ASN A 238 9.21 -15.12 -2.54
CA ASN A 238 9.16 -16.57 -2.73
C ASN A 238 10.02 -17.34 -1.70
N ALA A 239 10.65 -16.66 -0.74
CA ALA A 239 11.31 -17.29 0.40
C ALA A 239 10.29 -17.81 1.40
N ARG A 240 10.67 -18.89 2.13
CA ARG A 240 9.84 -19.47 3.19
C ARG A 240 10.19 -18.85 4.54
N PHE A 241 9.21 -18.23 5.18
CA PHE A 241 9.32 -17.65 6.52
C PHE A 241 8.06 -17.96 7.35
N ASP A 242 8.21 -17.97 8.68
CA ASP A 242 7.09 -18.00 9.62
C ASP A 242 6.55 -16.59 9.89
N LYS A 243 5.43 -16.48 10.63
CA LYS A 243 4.79 -15.21 10.97
C LYS A 243 5.70 -14.25 11.74
N SER A 244 6.53 -14.77 12.65
CA SER A 244 7.43 -13.94 13.46
C SER A 244 8.51 -13.30 12.60
N GLN A 245 9.10 -14.10 11.70
CA GLN A 245 10.09 -13.62 10.73
C GLN A 245 9.46 -12.61 9.74
N LEU A 246 8.24 -12.89 9.26
CA LEU A 246 7.52 -11.98 8.37
C LEU A 246 7.13 -10.67 9.06
N SER A 247 6.71 -10.70 10.32
CA SER A 247 6.48 -9.47 11.10
C SER A 247 7.78 -8.68 11.26
N LYS A 248 8.92 -9.34 11.45
CA LYS A 248 10.24 -8.69 11.48
C LYS A 248 10.59 -8.07 10.14
N ILE A 249 10.37 -8.78 9.03
CA ILE A 249 10.61 -8.27 7.67
C ILE A 249 9.69 -7.05 7.38
N ALA A 250 8.40 -7.12 7.75
CA ALA A 250 7.48 -5.98 7.64
C ALA A 250 7.98 -4.76 8.43
N GLY A 251 8.46 -4.97 9.66
CA GLY A 251 9.07 -3.94 10.47
C GLY A 251 10.34 -3.33 9.86
N MET A 252 11.19 -4.15 9.22
CA MET A 252 12.38 -3.67 8.51
C MET A 252 12.01 -2.89 7.24
N ALA A 253 10.96 -3.29 6.52
CA ALA A 253 10.49 -2.61 5.32
C ALA A 253 10.02 -1.17 5.57
N HIS A 254 9.58 -0.83 6.80
CA HIS A 254 9.27 0.54 7.20
C HIS A 254 10.48 1.48 7.12
N ASN A 255 11.71 0.97 7.11
CA ASN A 255 12.87 1.80 6.81
C ASN A 255 12.81 2.37 5.38
N GLY A 256 12.15 1.68 4.44
CA GLY A 256 11.87 2.20 3.10
C GLY A 256 10.94 3.41 3.15
N TYR A 257 9.89 3.37 3.98
CA TYR A 257 9.04 4.54 4.24
C TYR A 257 9.85 5.70 4.83
N ALA A 258 10.63 5.45 5.89
CA ALA A 258 11.42 6.47 6.57
C ALA A 258 12.50 7.11 5.69
N ARG A 259 13.04 6.38 4.70
CA ARG A 259 14.01 6.91 3.73
C ARG A 259 13.35 7.79 2.66
N SER A 260 12.08 7.51 2.34
CA SER A 260 11.40 8.08 1.15
C SER A 260 10.26 9.03 1.49
N ILE A 261 9.75 9.09 2.73
CA ILE A 261 8.60 9.91 3.13
C ILE A 261 8.95 10.73 4.37
N ARG A 262 8.69 12.06 4.36
CA ARG A 262 8.97 12.95 5.51
C ARG A 262 7.90 14.05 5.64
N PRO A 263 7.23 14.18 6.82
CA PRO A 263 7.20 13.21 7.92
C PRO A 263 6.46 11.92 7.56
N VAL A 264 6.66 10.86 8.35
CA VAL A 264 6.04 9.55 8.20
C VAL A 264 5.74 8.94 9.58
N HIS A 265 4.81 8.01 9.67
CA HIS A 265 4.40 7.34 10.90
C HIS A 265 3.91 8.30 11.99
N THR A 266 3.26 9.38 11.58
CA THR A 266 2.69 10.35 12.53
C THR A 266 1.41 9.77 13.18
N SER A 267 0.92 10.44 14.21
CA SER A 267 -0.36 10.07 14.84
C SER A 267 -1.57 10.18 13.90
N ALA A 268 -1.42 10.92 12.78
CA ALA A 268 -2.44 11.12 11.76
C ALA A 268 -2.35 10.12 10.59
N ASP A 269 -1.32 9.28 10.55
CA ASP A 269 -1.13 8.27 9.52
C ASP A 269 -1.74 6.93 9.95
N GLY A 270 -2.12 6.09 8.95
CA GLY A 270 -2.53 4.70 9.19
C GLY A 270 -1.52 3.67 8.65
N ASP A 271 -0.24 4.05 8.61
CA ASP A 271 0.84 3.33 7.94
C ASP A 271 0.98 1.89 8.38
N SER A 272 0.93 0.97 7.42
CA SER A 272 1.08 -0.46 7.67
C SER A 272 1.74 -1.18 6.51
N ILE A 273 2.50 -2.24 6.82
CA ILE A 273 3.14 -3.11 5.84
C ILE A 273 2.86 -4.56 6.17
N TYR A 274 2.30 -5.29 5.20
CA TYR A 274 2.23 -6.74 5.20
C TYR A 274 3.54 -7.33 4.63
N ALA A 275 3.96 -8.50 5.10
CA ALA A 275 5.02 -9.30 4.47
C ALA A 275 4.47 -10.68 4.17
N LEU A 276 4.54 -11.09 2.90
CA LEU A 276 3.92 -12.28 2.34
C LEU A 276 4.99 -13.27 1.88
N SER A 277 4.94 -14.49 2.39
CA SER A 277 5.77 -15.62 1.97
C SER A 277 4.93 -16.55 1.09
N VAL A 278 5.29 -16.65 -0.20
CA VAL A 278 4.51 -17.37 -1.22
C VAL A 278 5.26 -18.52 -1.88
N GLY A 279 6.45 -18.83 -1.39
CA GLY A 279 7.30 -19.90 -1.94
C GLY A 279 8.04 -20.68 -0.87
N ASN A 280 9.07 -21.42 -1.30
CA ASN A 280 9.82 -22.33 -0.45
C ASN A 280 11.34 -22.11 -0.50
N ILE A 281 11.81 -21.02 -1.10
CA ILE A 281 13.24 -20.72 -1.18
C ILE A 281 13.79 -20.45 0.23
N ALA A 282 14.90 -21.10 0.58
CA ALA A 282 15.59 -20.82 1.82
C ALA A 282 16.38 -19.52 1.69
N ALA A 283 16.15 -18.57 2.60
CA ALA A 283 16.83 -17.29 2.61
C ALA A 283 17.03 -16.78 4.05
N ASP A 284 18.02 -15.92 4.24
CA ASP A 284 18.25 -15.24 5.51
C ASP A 284 17.24 -14.13 5.74
N CYS A 285 16.65 -14.05 6.94
CA CYS A 285 15.62 -13.08 7.30
C CYS A 285 16.12 -11.64 7.26
N ASP A 286 17.35 -11.39 7.74
CA ASP A 286 17.92 -10.03 7.79
C ASP A 286 18.29 -9.54 6.40
N MET A 287 18.77 -10.44 5.54
CA MET A 287 19.04 -10.13 4.13
C MET A 287 17.74 -9.76 3.40
N VAL A 288 16.67 -10.58 3.53
CA VAL A 288 15.38 -10.28 2.91
C VAL A 288 14.76 -9.02 3.50
N GLY A 289 14.84 -8.81 4.81
CA GLY A 289 14.34 -7.59 5.47
C GLY A 289 15.08 -6.32 5.04
N THR A 290 16.40 -6.39 4.82
CA THR A 290 17.20 -5.28 4.27
C THR A 290 16.77 -4.96 2.84
N LEU A 291 16.65 -6.00 2.00
CA LEU A 291 16.22 -5.85 0.62
C LEU A 291 14.76 -5.35 0.52
N ALA A 292 13.90 -5.75 1.48
CA ALA A 292 12.52 -5.28 1.57
C ALA A 292 12.43 -3.76 1.77
N ALA A 293 13.34 -3.16 2.55
CA ALA A 293 13.41 -1.72 2.70
C ALA A 293 13.82 -1.01 1.37
N ASP A 294 14.75 -1.60 0.63
CA ASP A 294 15.23 -1.03 -0.62
C ASP A 294 14.15 -1.11 -1.72
N VAL A 295 13.53 -2.28 -1.93
CA VAL A 295 12.44 -2.41 -2.93
C VAL A 295 11.21 -1.59 -2.54
N MET A 296 10.97 -1.35 -1.25
CA MET A 296 9.89 -0.48 -0.79
C MET A 296 10.17 0.99 -1.14
N SER A 297 11.40 1.47 -0.98
CA SER A 297 11.80 2.82 -1.39
C SER A 297 11.60 3.04 -2.89
N GLU A 298 11.98 2.06 -3.72
CA GLU A 298 11.78 2.10 -5.17
C GLU A 298 10.28 2.05 -5.55
N ALA A 299 9.48 1.24 -4.86
CA ALA A 299 8.04 1.15 -5.11
C ALA A 299 7.33 2.49 -4.79
N ILE A 300 7.77 3.21 -3.73
CA ILE A 300 7.27 4.56 -3.41
C ILE A 300 7.59 5.54 -4.55
N LEU A 301 8.81 5.52 -5.07
CA LEU A 301 9.16 6.34 -6.23
C LEU A 301 8.35 5.97 -7.47
N SER A 302 8.12 4.67 -7.71
CA SER A 302 7.26 4.18 -8.79
C SER A 302 5.83 4.72 -8.66
N ALA A 303 5.26 4.72 -7.45
CA ALA A 303 3.91 5.21 -7.19
C ALA A 303 3.71 6.67 -7.64
N VAL A 304 4.63 7.57 -7.27
CA VAL A 304 4.51 8.99 -7.62
C VAL A 304 4.91 9.27 -9.06
N LYS A 305 5.91 8.57 -9.60
CA LYS A 305 6.39 8.79 -10.98
C LYS A 305 5.41 8.24 -12.04
N ASN A 306 4.61 7.22 -11.71
CA ASN A 306 3.60 6.67 -12.62
C ASN A 306 2.22 7.32 -12.45
N ALA A 307 1.99 8.12 -11.41
CA ALA A 307 0.76 8.86 -11.24
C ALA A 307 0.55 9.88 -12.36
N GLU A 308 -0.72 10.15 -12.67
CA GLU A 308 -1.18 11.16 -13.63
C GLU A 308 -2.03 12.19 -12.91
N SER A 309 -1.98 13.45 -13.35
CA SER A 309 -2.80 14.52 -12.77
C SER A 309 -4.29 14.19 -12.90
N ALA A 310 -5.00 14.28 -11.79
CA ALA A 310 -6.42 13.98 -11.73
C ALA A 310 -7.08 14.74 -10.57
N TYR A 311 -8.39 14.95 -10.64
CA TYR A 311 -9.21 15.59 -9.60
C TYR A 311 -8.72 16.98 -9.18
N GLY A 312 -8.03 17.73 -10.09
CA GLY A 312 -7.45 19.02 -9.80
C GLY A 312 -6.07 19.01 -9.13
N TYR A 313 -5.53 17.81 -8.85
CA TYR A 313 -4.20 17.63 -8.26
C TYR A 313 -3.15 17.33 -9.33
N LEU A 314 -2.02 18.07 -9.28
CA LEU A 314 -0.88 17.85 -10.16
C LEU A 314 -0.14 16.55 -9.78
N ALA A 315 0.30 15.79 -10.76
CA ALA A 315 1.22 14.67 -10.59
C ALA A 315 2.66 15.07 -10.90
N TYR A 316 3.61 14.20 -10.54
CA TYR A 316 5.04 14.38 -10.81
C TYR A 316 5.34 14.72 -12.28
N LYS A 317 4.69 14.03 -13.23
CA LYS A 317 4.91 14.18 -14.68
C LYS A 317 4.58 15.58 -15.21
N ASP A 318 3.72 16.33 -14.51
CA ASP A 318 3.21 17.64 -14.96
C ASP A 318 3.86 18.81 -14.23
N LEU A 319 4.83 18.56 -13.35
CA LEU A 319 5.62 19.60 -12.69
C LEU A 319 6.56 20.28 -13.69
N LYS A 320 6.56 21.61 -13.69
CA LYS A 320 7.35 22.44 -14.62
C LYS A 320 8.68 22.92 -14.05
N PHE A 321 8.98 22.59 -12.80
CA PHE A 321 10.14 23.12 -12.06
C PHE A 321 11.14 22.03 -11.60
N ILE A 322 10.98 20.79 -12.04
CA ILE A 322 11.91 19.67 -11.85
C ILE A 322 12.61 19.30 -13.15
#